data_e5fce6dc9237cf0c8c2d1a42016f551e
#
_entry.id   e5fce6dc9237cf0c8c2d1a42016f551e
#
_cell.length_a   1.000
_cell.length_b   1.000
_cell.length_c   1.000
_cell.angle_alpha   90.00
_cell.angle_beta   90.00
_cell.angle_gamma   90.00
#
_symmetry.space_group_name_H-M   'P 1'
#
loop_
_entity.id
_entity.type
_entity.pdbx_description
1 polymer ?
#
loop_
_entity_poly.entity_id
_entity_poly.type
_entity_poly.pdbx_seq_one_letter_code
_entity_poly.pdbx_strand_id
1 'polypeptide(L)'
;SQPFVVTVDGPDRPGLIAAMSRVFARHGVNIDSLKAVLGQEHSNHALFVFEVKVPEKADLGRLRRELASEGQAQGLRVSVQHRDIFEAVHRIGSF
;
A
#
# COMPACT_ATOMS: atom_id res chain seq x y z
N SER A 1 5.60 -6.86 -15.96
CA SER A 1 5.18 -6.47 -14.61
C SER A 1 3.69 -6.18 -14.57
N GLN A 2 3.11 -6.28 -13.38
CA GLN A 2 1.68 -6.07 -13.17
C GLN A 2 1.46 -4.86 -12.27
N PRO A 3 0.47 -4.02 -12.58
CA PRO A 3 0.16 -2.85 -11.76
C PRO A 3 -0.71 -3.25 -10.56
N PHE A 4 -0.27 -2.85 -9.38
CA PHE A 4 -1.01 -3.07 -8.14
C PHE A 4 -1.19 -1.77 -7.39
N VAL A 5 -2.19 -1.73 -6.53
CA VAL A 5 -2.42 -0.62 -5.60
C VAL A 5 -2.30 -1.16 -4.19
N VAL A 6 -1.42 -0.57 -3.42
CA VAL A 6 -1.21 -0.93 -2.02
C VAL A 6 -1.69 0.23 -1.17
N THR A 7 -2.68 -0.04 -0.32
CA THR A 7 -3.17 0.98 0.61
C THR A 7 -2.73 0.65 2.02
N VAL A 8 -2.31 1.65 2.76
CA VAL A 8 -1.91 1.52 4.15
C VAL A 8 -2.71 2.52 4.95
N ASP A 9 -3.54 2.03 5.87
CA ASP A 9 -4.56 2.82 6.54
C ASP A 9 -4.43 2.70 8.05
N GLY A 10 -4.35 3.81 8.74
CA GLY A 10 -4.28 3.83 10.20
C GLY A 10 -3.51 5.04 10.72
N PRO A 11 -3.01 4.95 11.96
CA PRO A 11 -2.24 6.05 12.53
C PRO A 11 -1.00 6.36 11.70
N ASP A 12 -0.74 7.65 11.50
CA ASP A 12 0.48 8.09 10.82
C ASP A 12 1.67 7.85 11.75
N ARG A 13 2.62 7.03 11.30
CA ARG A 13 3.78 6.66 12.09
C ARG A 13 5.06 7.11 11.41
N PRO A 14 6.01 7.69 12.17
CA PRO A 14 7.33 8.02 11.61
C PRO A 14 7.99 6.78 11.00
N GLY A 15 8.57 6.93 9.83
CA GLY A 15 9.29 5.85 9.17
C GLY A 15 8.43 4.84 8.44
N LEU A 16 7.10 5.02 8.41
CA LEU A 16 6.19 4.10 7.74
C LEU A 16 6.51 3.96 6.25
N ILE A 17 6.65 5.09 5.56
CA ILE A 17 6.93 5.06 4.12
C ILE A 17 8.25 4.36 3.85
N ALA A 18 9.27 4.64 4.67
CA ALA A 18 10.56 4.00 4.52
C ALA A 18 10.47 2.48 4.75
N ALA A 19 9.69 2.05 5.74
CA ALA A 19 9.50 0.63 6.03
C ALA A 19 8.83 -0.08 4.86
N MET A 20 7.77 0.51 4.31
CA MET A 20 7.07 -0.06 3.17
C MET A 20 7.96 -0.07 1.92
N SER A 21 8.72 1.00 1.70
CA SER A 21 9.63 1.08 0.56
C SER A 21 10.71 0.01 0.61
N ARG A 22 11.20 -0.32 1.81
CA ARG A 22 12.19 -1.40 1.96
C ARG A 22 11.60 -2.75 1.57
N VAL A 23 10.35 -3.01 1.93
CA VAL A 23 9.67 -4.25 1.53
C VAL A 23 9.55 -4.29 0.00
N PHE A 24 9.09 -3.21 -0.62
CA PHE A 24 8.98 -3.15 -2.06
C PHE A 24 10.34 -3.40 -2.73
N ALA A 25 11.38 -2.76 -2.22
CA ALA A 25 12.72 -2.91 -2.79
C ALA A 25 13.22 -4.35 -2.74
N ARG A 26 12.97 -5.05 -1.63
CA ARG A 26 13.38 -6.46 -1.50
C ARG A 26 12.74 -7.35 -2.56
N HIS A 27 11.58 -6.99 -3.05
CA HIS A 27 10.86 -7.77 -4.04
C HIS A 27 11.00 -7.21 -5.46
N GLY A 28 11.84 -6.21 -5.65
CA GLY A 28 12.03 -5.61 -6.96
C GLY A 28 10.81 -4.85 -7.46
N VAL A 29 9.96 -4.41 -6.55
CA VAL A 29 8.74 -3.68 -6.90
C VAL A 29 9.06 -2.22 -7.14
N ASN A 30 8.56 -1.68 -8.24
CA ASN A 30 8.74 -0.28 -8.58
C ASN A 30 7.56 0.54 -8.08
N ILE A 31 7.85 1.63 -7.37
CA ILE A 31 6.82 2.55 -6.90
C ILE A 31 6.63 3.62 -7.96
N ASP A 32 5.46 3.65 -8.59
CA ASP A 32 5.14 4.63 -9.62
C ASP A 32 4.62 5.93 -9.00
N SER A 33 3.84 5.82 -7.96
CA SER A 33 3.33 7.02 -7.27
C SER A 33 2.96 6.70 -5.84
N LEU A 34 2.92 7.74 -5.02
CA LEU A 34 2.50 7.66 -3.63
C LEU A 34 1.64 8.88 -3.34
N LYS A 35 0.45 8.63 -2.81
CA LYS A 35 -0.45 9.68 -2.36
C LYS A 35 -0.73 9.49 -0.89
N ALA A 36 -0.84 10.59 -0.16
CA ALA A 36 -1.21 10.57 1.24
C ALA A 36 -2.50 11.35 1.41
N VAL A 37 -3.47 10.73 2.06
CA VAL A 37 -4.72 11.37 2.44
C VAL A 37 -4.73 11.45 3.95
N LEU A 38 -4.60 12.66 4.48
CA LEU A 38 -4.56 12.86 5.92
C LEU A 38 -5.97 12.94 6.48
N GLY A 39 -6.11 12.48 7.71
CA GLY A 39 -7.38 12.58 8.41
C GLY A 39 -7.74 14.01 8.73
N GLN A 40 -8.92 14.16 9.33
CA GLN A 40 -9.40 15.47 9.72
C GLN A 40 -8.52 16.05 10.82
N GLU A 41 -8.65 17.36 10.99
CA GLU A 41 -7.97 18.10 12.02
C GLU A 41 -8.07 17.39 13.37
N HIS A 42 -6.97 17.29 14.08
CA HIS A 42 -6.82 16.56 15.35
C HIS A 42 -6.82 15.05 15.23
N SER A 43 -6.92 14.51 14.01
CA SER A 43 -6.81 13.07 13.78
C SER A 43 -5.37 12.73 13.41
N ASN A 44 -4.85 11.63 13.97
CA ASN A 44 -3.56 11.08 13.59
C ASN A 44 -3.72 10.02 12.50
N HIS A 45 -4.88 9.97 11.87
CA HIS A 45 -5.19 8.96 10.86
C HIS A 45 -4.69 9.40 9.49
N ALA A 46 -4.09 8.45 8.78
CA ALA A 46 -3.62 8.68 7.41
C ALA A 46 -3.91 7.47 6.54
N LEU A 47 -4.14 7.73 5.27
CA LEU A 47 -4.26 6.69 4.25
C LEU A 47 -3.17 6.95 3.22
N PHE A 48 -2.28 5.97 3.03
CA PHE A 48 -1.27 6.05 2.00
C PHE A 48 -1.65 5.12 0.87
N VAL A 49 -1.58 5.61 -0.36
CA VAL A 49 -1.92 4.85 -1.56
C VAL A 49 -0.68 4.78 -2.44
N PHE A 50 -0.12 3.58 -2.54
CA PHE A 50 1.04 3.33 -3.40
C PHE A 50 0.57 2.69 -4.69
N GLU A 51 0.90 3.30 -5.82
CA GLU A 51 0.72 2.66 -7.13
C GLU A 51 2.05 2.05 -7.50
N VAL A 52 2.07 0.74 -7.73
CA VAL A 52 3.33 0.00 -7.89
C VAL A 52 3.26 -0.93 -9.09
N LYS A 53 4.43 -1.33 -9.58
CA LYS A 53 4.57 -2.37 -10.60
C LYS A 53 5.28 -3.56 -9.97
N VAL A 54 4.62 -4.71 -9.96
CA VAL A 54 5.18 -5.94 -9.38
C VAL A 54 5.72 -6.81 -10.49
N PRO A 55 7.01 -7.18 -10.46
CA PRO A 55 7.57 -8.05 -11.50
C PRO A 55 6.89 -9.40 -11.50
N GLU A 56 6.76 -10.01 -12.67
CA GLU A 56 6.08 -11.28 -12.82
C GLU A 56 6.74 -12.40 -12.03
N LYS A 57 8.07 -12.32 -11.86
CA LYS A 57 8.82 -13.31 -11.11
C LYS A 57 8.74 -13.12 -9.59
N ALA A 58 8.13 -12.04 -9.12
CA ALA A 58 8.02 -11.80 -7.69
C ALA A 58 7.02 -12.76 -7.06
N ASP A 59 7.28 -13.14 -5.82
CA ASP A 59 6.36 -13.95 -5.04
C ASP A 59 5.31 -13.04 -4.41
N LEU A 60 4.16 -12.93 -5.04
CA LEU A 60 3.10 -12.02 -4.60
C LEU A 60 2.58 -12.38 -3.21
N GLY A 61 2.46 -13.67 -2.92
CA GLY A 61 2.01 -14.11 -1.60
C GLY A 61 2.96 -13.66 -0.50
N ARG A 62 4.26 -13.81 -0.75
CA ARG A 62 5.27 -13.38 0.21
C ARG A 62 5.29 -11.85 0.36
N LEU A 63 5.15 -11.14 -0.75
CA LEU A 63 5.06 -9.68 -0.73
C LEU A 63 3.87 -9.24 0.14
N ARG A 64 2.70 -9.83 -0.07
CA ARG A 64 1.50 -9.53 0.71
C ARG A 64 1.74 -9.76 2.20
N ARG A 65 2.35 -10.90 2.55
CA ARG A 65 2.61 -11.24 3.95
C ARG A 65 3.58 -10.26 4.60
N GLU A 66 4.63 -9.88 3.89
CA GLU A 66 5.61 -8.95 4.44
C GLU A 66 5.04 -7.56 4.63
N LEU A 67 4.25 -7.09 3.67
CA LEU A 67 3.60 -5.78 3.80
C LEU A 67 2.60 -5.79 4.96
N ALA A 68 1.81 -6.85 5.07
CA ALA A 68 0.83 -6.97 6.15
C ALA A 68 1.52 -7.03 7.51
N SER A 69 2.63 -7.76 7.59
CA SER A 69 3.39 -7.88 8.84
C SER A 69 3.95 -6.54 9.28
N GLU A 70 4.52 -5.77 8.34
CA GLU A 70 5.02 -4.44 8.65
C GLU A 70 3.91 -3.52 9.14
N GLY A 71 2.77 -3.55 8.45
CA GLY A 71 1.63 -2.72 8.84
C GLY A 71 1.10 -3.13 10.21
N GLN A 72 0.91 -4.43 10.43
CA GLN A 72 0.36 -4.94 11.67
C GLN A 72 1.22 -4.57 12.88
N ALA A 73 2.53 -4.59 12.72
CA ALA A 73 3.45 -4.22 13.79
C ALA A 73 3.24 -2.77 14.25
N GLN A 74 2.66 -1.94 13.40
CA GLN A 74 2.44 -0.52 13.69
C GLN A 74 0.96 -0.17 13.84
N GLY A 75 0.08 -1.18 13.91
CA GLY A 75 -1.35 -0.95 14.07
C GLY A 75 -2.03 -0.47 12.80
N LEU A 76 -1.48 -0.80 11.64
CA LEU A 76 -1.99 -0.33 10.36
C LEU A 76 -2.68 -1.46 9.60
N ARG A 77 -3.60 -1.09 8.74
CA ARG A 77 -4.30 -2.01 7.86
C ARG A 77 -3.74 -1.86 6.46
N VAL A 78 -3.31 -2.98 5.87
CA VAL A 78 -2.69 -2.98 4.54
C VAL A 78 -3.56 -3.79 3.60
N SER A 79 -3.82 -3.25 2.40
CA SER A 79 -4.46 -4.01 1.34
C SER A 79 -3.58 -3.98 0.09
N VAL A 80 -3.60 -5.07 -0.67
CA VAL A 80 -2.84 -5.21 -1.91
C VAL A 80 -3.80 -5.74 -2.95
N GLN A 81 -4.08 -4.95 -3.97
CA GLN A 81 -5.02 -5.32 -5.02
C GLN A 81 -4.44 -5.01 -6.39
N HIS A 82 -4.72 -5.89 -7.36
CA HIS A 82 -4.43 -5.55 -8.75
C HIS A 82 -5.18 -4.25 -9.10
N ARG A 83 -4.53 -3.38 -9.87
CA ARG A 83 -5.11 -2.07 -10.20
C ARG A 83 -6.50 -2.17 -10.79
N ASP A 84 -6.73 -3.15 -11.67
CA ASP A 84 -8.03 -3.28 -12.34
C ASP A 84 -9.15 -3.59 -11.34
N ILE A 85 -8.84 -4.42 -10.33
CA ILE A 85 -9.80 -4.74 -9.27
C ILE A 85 -10.05 -3.51 -8.41
N PHE A 86 -8.98 -2.81 -8.03
CA PHE A 86 -9.07 -1.60 -7.23
C PHE A 86 -9.95 -0.55 -7.93
N GLU A 87 -9.71 -0.31 -9.22
CA GLU A 87 -10.47 0.66 -9.99
C GLU A 87 -11.93 0.27 -10.13
N ALA A 88 -12.20 -1.02 -10.37
CA ALA A 88 -13.58 -1.50 -10.49
C ALA A 88 -14.37 -1.25 -9.21
N VAL A 89 -13.79 -1.59 -8.06
CA VAL A 89 -14.44 -1.40 -6.77
C VAL A 89 -14.69 0.08 -6.49
N HIS A 90 -13.73 0.93 -6.74
CA HIS A 90 -13.84 2.36 -6.44
C HIS A 90 -14.71 3.10 -7.45
N ARG A 91 -14.77 2.60 -8.68
CA ARG A 91 -15.66 3.18 -9.70
C ARG A 91 -17.12 2.93 -9.36
N ILE A 92 -17.42 1.73 -8.87
CA ILE A 92 -18.79 1.40 -8.44
C ILE A 92 -19.16 2.21 -7.22
N GLY A 93 -18.25 2.42 -6.34
CA GLY A 93 -18.47 3.22 -5.15
C GLY A 93 -18.70 4.69 -5.45
N SER A 94 -18.42 5.08 -6.60
CA SER A 94 -18.57 6.37 -7.23
C SER A 94 -18.71 7.55 -6.29
N PHE A 95 -17.76 8.20 -6.20
CA PHE A 95 -17.59 9.34 -5.36
C PHE A 95 -17.69 10.62 -6.14
#